data_807a1bfc1427c0848a57e0d74aa356b8
#
_entry.id   807a1bfc1427c0848a57e0d74aa356b8
#
_cell.length_a   1.000
_cell.length_b   1.000
_cell.length_c   1.000
_cell.angle_alpha   90.00
_cell.angle_beta   90.00
_cell.angle_gamma   90.00
#
_symmetry.space_group_name_H-M   'P 1'
#
loop_
_entity.id
_entity.type
_entity.pdbx_description
1 polymer ?
#
loop_
_entity_poly.entity_id
_entity_poly.type
_entity_poly.pdbx_seq_one_letter_code
_entity_poly.pdbx_strand_id
1 'polypeptide(L)'
;MKKTLFDKVWDAHVVDAIDNGPQILYIDKHLIHEVTSPQAFNELKDRDIPIFRPNQIVATADHNTPTKNQHLPVRDDLSRHQLEQLAINCKANNITLYELGHKYNGIV
;
A
#
# COMPACT_ATOMS: atom_id res chain seq x y z
N MET A 1 -22.36 -25.34 -8.90
CA MET A 1 -22.22 -25.31 -7.43
C MET A 1 -22.41 -23.88 -6.92
N LYS A 2 -23.02 -23.70 -5.77
CA LYS A 2 -23.12 -22.36 -5.16
C LYS A 2 -21.74 -21.94 -4.64
N LYS A 3 -21.28 -20.75 -4.98
CA LYS A 3 -19.99 -20.18 -4.56
C LYS A 3 -20.18 -19.19 -3.42
N THR A 4 -19.25 -19.19 -2.47
CA THR A 4 -19.17 -18.16 -1.44
C THR A 4 -18.72 -16.82 -2.06
N LEU A 5 -18.79 -15.74 -1.30
CA LEU A 5 -18.23 -14.46 -1.74
C LEU A 5 -16.72 -14.57 -1.99
N PHE A 6 -16.01 -15.29 -1.10
CA PHE A 6 -14.58 -15.56 -1.27
C PHE A 6 -14.30 -16.24 -2.62
N ASP A 7 -15.02 -17.33 -2.93
CA ASP A 7 -14.81 -18.07 -4.19
C ASP A 7 -15.03 -17.17 -5.41
N LYS A 8 -16.07 -16.33 -5.36
CA LYS A 8 -16.39 -15.43 -6.48
C LYS A 8 -15.30 -14.39 -6.71
N VAL A 9 -14.80 -13.78 -5.64
CA VAL A 9 -13.71 -12.78 -5.73
C VAL A 9 -12.41 -13.44 -6.14
N TRP A 10 -12.09 -14.58 -5.54
CA TRP A 10 -10.89 -15.35 -5.86
C TRP A 10 -10.84 -15.73 -7.35
N ASP A 11 -11.86 -16.40 -7.83
CA ASP A 11 -11.94 -16.88 -9.21
C ASP A 11 -11.89 -15.75 -10.24
N ALA A 12 -12.47 -14.59 -9.89
CA ALA A 12 -12.42 -13.40 -10.76
C ALA A 12 -11.02 -12.79 -10.87
N HIS A 13 -10.11 -13.11 -9.95
CA HIS A 13 -8.76 -12.56 -9.92
C HIS A 13 -7.68 -13.58 -10.32
N VAL A 14 -8.01 -14.84 -10.47
CA VAL A 14 -7.07 -15.86 -10.96
C VAL A 14 -6.75 -15.59 -12.43
N VAL A 15 -5.47 -15.38 -12.73
CA VAL A 15 -4.97 -15.16 -14.11
C VAL A 15 -4.26 -16.38 -14.64
N ASP A 16 -3.73 -17.24 -13.76
CA ASP A 16 -3.09 -18.49 -14.14
C ASP A 16 -3.10 -19.47 -12.96
N ALA A 17 -2.96 -20.76 -13.24
CA ALA A 17 -2.89 -21.80 -12.24
C ALA A 17 -1.79 -22.80 -12.62
N ILE A 18 -0.92 -23.11 -11.69
CA ILE A 18 0.11 -24.13 -11.86
C ILE A 18 -0.48 -25.48 -11.48
N ASP A 19 -0.34 -26.47 -12.34
CA ASP A 19 -0.83 -27.83 -12.09
C ASP A 19 -0.28 -28.39 -10.76
N ASN A 20 -1.19 -28.76 -9.86
CA ASN A 20 -0.87 -29.20 -8.49
C ASN A 20 -0.05 -28.17 -7.66
N GLY A 21 -0.11 -26.90 -8.02
CA GLY A 21 0.61 -25.78 -7.41
C GLY A 21 -0.28 -24.58 -7.06
N PRO A 22 0.35 -23.43 -6.78
CA PRO A 22 -0.37 -22.22 -6.45
C PRO A 22 -1.07 -21.60 -7.66
N GLN A 23 -2.07 -20.78 -7.37
CA GLN A 23 -2.71 -19.92 -8.37
C GLN A 23 -2.07 -18.53 -8.37
N ILE A 24 -2.00 -17.92 -9.53
CA ILE A 24 -1.50 -16.55 -9.71
C ILE A 24 -2.69 -15.62 -9.75
N LEU A 25 -2.70 -14.65 -8.84
CA LEU A 25 -3.76 -13.66 -8.73
C LEU A 25 -3.33 -12.31 -9.29
N TYR A 26 -4.22 -11.66 -10.01
CA TYR A 26 -4.10 -10.24 -10.33
C TYR A 26 -4.57 -9.40 -9.15
N ILE A 27 -3.74 -8.46 -8.70
CA ILE A 27 -4.08 -7.52 -7.64
C ILE A 27 -4.52 -6.21 -8.28
N ASP A 28 -5.82 -5.92 -8.21
CA ASP A 28 -6.43 -4.75 -8.84
C ASP A 28 -6.51 -3.52 -7.94
N LYS A 29 -6.37 -3.70 -6.63
CA LYS A 29 -6.31 -2.63 -5.65
C LYS A 29 -5.28 -2.96 -4.58
N HIS A 30 -4.35 -2.06 -4.34
CA HIS A 30 -3.29 -2.22 -3.35
C HIS A 30 -3.29 -1.06 -2.37
N LEU A 31 -3.51 -1.36 -1.11
CA LEU A 31 -3.44 -0.39 -0.02
C LEU A 31 -2.09 -0.52 0.67
N ILE A 32 -1.35 0.57 0.78
CA ILE A 32 -0.02 0.60 1.39
C ILE A 32 0.07 1.61 2.53
N HIS A 33 1.01 1.39 3.42
CA HIS A 33 1.29 2.26 4.56
C HIS A 33 2.81 2.47 4.75
N GLU A 34 3.20 3.26 5.76
CA GLU A 34 4.55 3.75 5.96
C GLU A 34 5.54 2.71 6.50
N VAL A 35 5.09 1.64 7.14
CA VAL A 35 5.99 0.72 7.86
C VAL A 35 6.69 -0.27 6.92
N THR A 36 5.95 -0.95 6.05
CA THR A 36 6.49 -2.01 5.19
C THR A 36 6.76 -1.57 3.75
N SER A 37 6.15 -0.49 3.29
CA SER A 37 6.31 -0.02 1.92
C SER A 37 7.73 0.46 1.57
N PRO A 38 8.56 1.02 2.48
CA PRO A 38 9.91 1.47 2.13
C PRO A 38 10.78 0.37 1.54
N GLN A 39 10.72 -0.85 2.10
CA GLN A 39 11.49 -1.99 1.59
C GLN A 39 11.05 -2.37 0.17
N ALA A 40 9.75 -2.38 -0.09
CA ALA A 40 9.21 -2.69 -1.42
C ALA A 40 9.64 -1.65 -2.46
N PHE A 41 9.57 -0.36 -2.14
CA PHE A 41 10.03 0.71 -3.03
C PHE A 41 11.54 0.62 -3.31
N ASN A 42 12.35 0.35 -2.29
CA ASN A 42 13.79 0.19 -2.44
C ASN A 42 14.13 -0.99 -3.34
N GLU A 43 13.50 -2.15 -3.11
CA GLU A 43 13.71 -3.35 -3.93
C GLU A 43 13.40 -3.10 -5.42
N LEU A 44 12.28 -2.45 -5.71
CA LEU A 44 11.92 -2.12 -7.09
C LEU A 44 12.92 -1.13 -7.71
N LYS A 45 13.35 -0.12 -6.94
CA LYS A 45 14.34 0.86 -7.39
C LYS A 45 15.70 0.22 -7.67
N ASP A 46 16.18 -0.64 -6.77
CA ASP A 46 17.47 -1.32 -6.92
C ASP A 46 17.50 -2.27 -8.12
N ARG A 47 16.35 -2.80 -8.50
CA ARG A 47 16.18 -3.67 -9.66
C ARG A 47 15.78 -2.91 -10.93
N ASP A 48 15.68 -1.59 -10.88
CA ASP A 48 15.20 -0.74 -11.99
C ASP A 48 13.85 -1.21 -12.57
N ILE A 49 12.94 -1.62 -11.68
CA ILE A 49 11.58 -2.05 -12.02
C ILE A 49 10.60 -0.94 -11.67
N PRO A 50 9.87 -0.39 -12.65
CA PRO A 50 8.84 0.62 -12.37
C PRO A 50 7.64 0.00 -11.66
N ILE A 51 6.91 0.83 -10.90
CA ILE A 51 5.68 0.39 -10.27
C ILE A 51 4.62 0.12 -11.33
N PHE A 52 4.07 -1.08 -11.28
CA PHE A 52 2.97 -1.49 -12.14
C PHE A 52 1.65 -0.87 -11.66
N ARG A 53 1.04 -0.06 -12.51
CA ARG A 53 -0.27 0.57 -12.28
C ARG A 53 -0.37 1.38 -10.97
N PRO A 54 0.39 2.46 -10.81
CA PRO A 54 0.35 3.29 -9.61
C PRO A 54 -1.04 3.89 -9.31
N ASN A 55 -1.89 4.06 -10.33
CA ASN A 55 -3.27 4.51 -10.18
C ASN A 55 -4.19 3.50 -9.45
N GLN A 56 -3.76 2.27 -9.27
CA GLN A 56 -4.47 1.23 -8.51
C GLN A 56 -3.93 1.09 -7.08
N ILE A 57 -2.95 1.89 -6.71
CA ILE A 57 -2.35 1.92 -5.38
C ILE A 57 -2.86 3.16 -4.64
N VAL A 58 -3.23 2.98 -3.39
CA VAL A 58 -3.58 4.06 -2.46
C VAL A 58 -2.76 3.89 -1.19
N ALA A 59 -2.12 4.97 -0.77
CA ALA A 59 -1.32 5.00 0.44
C ALA A 59 -2.01 5.79 1.55
N THR A 60 -1.87 5.33 2.78
CA THR A 60 -2.29 6.04 3.98
C THR A 60 -1.32 5.79 5.11
N ALA A 61 -1.14 6.77 5.98
CA ALA A 61 -0.39 6.61 7.22
C ALA A 61 -1.33 6.07 8.30
N ASP A 62 -0.98 4.95 8.95
CA ASP A 62 -1.85 4.32 9.93
C ASP A 62 -1.13 3.72 11.15
N HIS A 63 0.16 3.38 11.05
CA HIS A 63 0.91 2.75 12.14
C HIS A 63 1.64 3.78 13.03
N ASN A 64 2.35 4.71 12.44
CA ASN A 64 3.17 5.72 13.13
C ASN A 64 2.41 7.03 13.35
N THR A 65 1.12 6.97 13.52
CA THR A 65 0.25 8.13 13.68
C THR A 65 -0.15 8.32 15.14
N PRO A 66 0.02 9.53 15.71
CA PRO A 66 -0.43 9.80 17.06
C PRO A 66 -1.96 9.81 17.12
N THR A 67 -2.51 9.43 18.28
CA THR A 67 -3.97 9.43 18.51
C THR A 67 -4.48 10.81 18.96
N LYS A 68 -3.57 11.71 19.32
CA LYS A 68 -3.88 13.07 19.76
C LYS A 68 -2.94 14.07 19.09
N ASN A 69 -3.40 15.30 18.95
CA ASN A 69 -2.57 16.40 18.43
C ASN A 69 -1.94 16.09 17.06
N GLN A 70 -2.70 15.51 16.17
CA GLN A 70 -2.22 15.09 14.83
C GLN A 70 -1.75 16.26 13.96
N HIS A 71 -2.08 17.50 14.33
CA HIS A 71 -1.61 18.72 13.68
C HIS A 71 -0.19 19.13 14.09
N LEU A 72 0.37 18.53 15.15
CA LEU A 72 1.73 18.77 15.59
C LEU A 72 2.71 17.79 14.92
N PRO A 73 4.00 18.16 14.80
CA PRO A 73 5.03 17.25 14.30
C PRO A 73 5.11 15.98 15.13
N VAL A 74 5.28 14.83 14.48
CA VAL A 74 5.51 13.54 15.14
C VAL A 74 6.84 13.59 15.88
N ARG A 75 6.83 13.36 17.18
CA ARG A 75 8.01 13.50 18.05
C ARG A 75 9.03 12.38 17.88
N ASP A 76 8.55 11.16 17.68
CA ASP A 76 9.42 10.01 17.47
C ASP A 76 10.11 10.11 16.11
N ASP A 77 11.45 10.13 16.11
CA ASP A 77 12.24 10.35 14.90
C ASP A 77 12.07 9.23 13.88
N LEU A 78 12.00 7.97 14.32
CA LEU A 78 11.81 6.83 13.43
C LEU A 78 10.45 6.89 12.75
N SER A 79 9.40 7.13 13.51
CA SER A 79 8.03 7.27 13.01
C SER A 79 7.93 8.43 12.01
N ARG A 80 8.52 9.57 12.33
CA ARG A 80 8.56 10.73 11.43
C ARG A 80 9.26 10.42 10.12
N HIS A 81 10.44 9.80 10.16
CA HIS A 81 11.16 9.41 8.96
C HIS A 81 10.38 8.43 8.08
N GLN A 82 9.66 7.47 8.67
CA GLN A 82 8.83 6.55 7.91
C GLN A 82 7.67 7.25 7.20
N LEU A 83 7.01 8.20 7.87
CA LEU A 83 5.95 9.01 7.27
C LEU A 83 6.49 9.90 6.13
N GLU A 84 7.62 10.55 6.33
CA GLU A 84 8.29 11.36 5.32
C GLU A 84 8.70 10.52 4.10
N GLN A 85 9.26 9.33 4.34
CA GLN A 85 9.67 8.42 3.26
C GLN A 85 8.48 7.93 2.45
N LEU A 86 7.35 7.64 3.08
CA LEU A 86 6.11 7.30 2.37
C LEU A 86 5.68 8.44 1.44
N ALA A 87 5.71 9.68 1.91
CA ALA A 87 5.35 10.84 1.11
C ALA A 87 6.30 11.02 -0.10
N ILE A 88 7.60 10.87 0.11
CA ILE A 88 8.61 10.92 -0.96
C ILE A 88 8.36 9.84 -2.01
N ASN A 89 8.16 8.59 -1.58
CA ASN A 89 7.95 7.46 -2.46
C ASN A 89 6.65 7.60 -3.27
N CYS A 90 5.56 8.02 -2.63
CA CYS A 90 4.28 8.24 -3.31
C CYS A 90 4.37 9.34 -4.35
N LYS A 91 5.02 10.46 -4.02
CA LYS A 91 5.23 11.57 -4.95
C LYS A 91 6.07 11.16 -6.16
N ALA A 92 7.17 10.44 -5.92
CA ALA A 92 8.07 9.98 -6.97
C ALA A 92 7.40 8.98 -7.94
N ASN A 93 6.39 8.24 -7.49
CA ASN A 93 5.73 7.18 -8.26
C ASN A 93 4.28 7.51 -8.64
N ASN A 94 3.82 8.73 -8.46
CA ASN A 94 2.45 9.18 -8.76
C ASN A 94 1.36 8.34 -8.05
N ILE A 95 1.59 7.99 -6.80
CA ILE A 95 0.64 7.25 -5.96
C ILE A 95 -0.16 8.24 -5.12
N THR A 96 -1.47 8.05 -5.06
CA THR A 96 -2.35 8.83 -4.18
C THR A 96 -2.05 8.53 -2.72
N LEU A 97 -1.71 9.56 -1.94
CA LEU A 97 -1.44 9.47 -0.51
C LEU A 97 -2.47 10.27 0.29
N TYR A 98 -3.10 9.61 1.25
CA TYR A 98 -3.89 10.24 2.30
C TYR A 98 -3.07 10.27 3.59
N GLU A 99 -2.24 11.29 3.71
CA GLU A 99 -1.30 11.46 4.82
C GLU A 99 -1.98 11.84 6.13
N LEU A 100 -1.20 11.82 7.20
CA LEU A 100 -1.65 12.24 8.54
C LEU A 100 -2.23 13.67 8.49
N GLY A 101 -3.44 13.85 9.02
CA GLY A 101 -4.18 15.11 8.98
C GLY A 101 -5.10 15.30 7.76
N HIS A 102 -4.99 14.46 6.75
CA HIS A 102 -5.95 14.47 5.63
C HIS A 102 -7.31 13.90 6.05
N LYS A 103 -8.42 14.47 5.55
CA LYS A 103 -9.77 14.03 5.91
C LYS A 103 -10.07 12.56 5.61
N TYR A 104 -9.36 11.96 4.67
CA TYR A 104 -9.46 10.56 4.30
C TYR A 104 -8.28 9.72 4.80
N ASN A 105 -7.53 10.22 5.79
CA ASN A 105 -6.47 9.45 6.40
C ASN A 105 -7.04 8.22 7.13
N GLY A 106 -6.34 7.11 7.05
CA GLY A 106 -6.75 5.84 7.64
C GLY A 106 -7.58 4.98 6.73
N ILE A 107 -8.14 3.90 7.29
CA ILE A 107 -9.00 2.97 6.57
C ILE A 107 -10.45 3.47 6.70
N VAL A 108 -11.00 3.92 5.60
CA VAL A 108 -12.36 4.45 5.55
C VAL A 108 -13.20 3.59 4.62
#